data_157ddb0ccf62c5f45b2b773cefcddb90
#
_entry.id   157ddb0ccf62c5f45b2b773cefcddb90
#
_cell.length_a   1.000
_cell.length_b   1.000
_cell.length_c   1.000
_cell.angle_alpha   90.00
_cell.angle_beta   90.00
_cell.angle_gamma   90.00
#
_symmetry.space_group_name_H-M   'P 1'
#
loop_
_entity.id
_entity.type
_entity.pdbx_description
1 polymer ?
#
loop_
_entity_poly.entity_id
_entity_poly.type
_entity_poly.pdbx_seq_one_letter_code
_entity_poly.pdbx_strand_id
1 'polypeptide(L)'
;DLRRISEKSKAVIMAWRPGTMGAEAITDLVYGITNPSGKLAVSIPWCVGQVPISYWDIKTGHVLTADNLENRFTSRYMDIPNTPLYPFGFGLSYTEFDISDVEVRMGQDKRVHVHCNVSNTGNVAGAEVVQCYYETLHASVVRPKKELVRFQKVFLDPGEKKNVDFYIDPKEFSYYDKNM
;
A
#
# COMPACT_ATOMS: atom_id res chain seq x y z
N ASP A 1 12.08 9.93 13.10
CA ASP A 1 11.23 10.98 12.51
C ASP A 1 11.80 11.39 11.14
N LEU A 2 11.07 11.08 10.07
CA LEU A 2 11.49 11.39 8.69
C LEU A 2 10.85 12.68 8.16
N ARG A 3 9.96 13.34 8.89
CA ARG A 3 9.21 14.52 8.43
C ARG A 3 10.14 15.61 7.89
N ARG A 4 11.13 16.04 8.69
CA ARG A 4 12.09 17.07 8.29
C ARG A 4 12.94 16.68 7.08
N ILE A 5 13.30 15.39 6.96
CA ILE A 5 14.04 14.87 5.79
C ILE A 5 13.14 14.92 4.57
N SER A 6 11.91 14.42 4.68
CA SER A 6 10.91 14.43 3.60
C SER A 6 10.63 15.84 3.08
N GLU A 7 10.44 16.83 3.97
CA GLU A 7 10.17 18.22 3.61
C GLU A 7 11.34 18.91 2.89
N LYS A 8 12.57 18.55 3.23
CA LYS A 8 13.78 19.22 2.72
C LYS A 8 14.47 18.52 1.57
N SER A 9 14.10 17.25 1.30
CA SER A 9 14.74 16.44 0.27
C SER A 9 13.84 16.37 -0.98
N LYS A 10 14.46 16.41 -2.15
CA LYS A 10 13.75 16.18 -3.42
C LYS A 10 13.40 14.71 -3.66
N ALA A 11 14.18 13.80 -3.07
CA ALA A 11 13.95 12.36 -3.11
C ALA A 11 14.47 11.72 -1.82
N VAL A 12 13.83 10.63 -1.40
CA VAL A 12 14.22 9.84 -0.24
C VAL A 12 14.24 8.37 -0.64
N ILE A 13 15.36 7.70 -0.46
CA ILE A 13 15.52 6.27 -0.69
C ILE A 13 15.57 5.58 0.68
N MET A 14 14.61 4.68 0.92
CA MET A 14 14.59 3.84 2.11
C MET A 14 15.30 2.52 1.82
N ALA A 15 16.59 2.49 2.07
CA ALA A 15 17.45 1.35 1.71
C ALA A 15 17.46 0.23 2.77
N TRP A 16 16.91 0.44 3.97
CA TRP A 16 16.94 -0.51 5.10
C TRP A 16 18.36 -1.04 5.36
N ARG A 17 18.51 -2.37 5.30
CA ARG A 17 19.80 -3.08 5.41
C ARG A 17 20.09 -3.77 4.09
N PRO A 18 20.72 -3.10 3.11
CA PRO A 18 20.79 -3.56 1.73
C PRO A 18 21.79 -4.71 1.49
N GLY A 19 22.56 -5.10 2.51
CA GLY A 19 23.53 -6.21 2.38
C GLY A 19 24.77 -5.85 1.56
N THR A 20 25.49 -6.87 1.10
CA THR A 20 26.80 -6.73 0.45
C THR A 20 26.75 -5.95 -0.87
N MET A 21 25.69 -6.15 -1.66
CA MET A 21 25.50 -5.47 -2.96
C MET A 21 24.78 -4.12 -2.83
N GLY A 22 24.59 -3.63 -1.62
CA GLY A 22 23.79 -2.43 -1.36
C GLY A 22 24.36 -1.15 -1.95
N ALA A 23 25.68 -1.01 -1.99
CA ALA A 23 26.32 0.16 -2.58
C ALA A 23 26.06 0.25 -4.08
N GLU A 24 26.21 -0.85 -4.82
CA GLU A 24 25.93 -0.94 -6.24
C GLU A 24 24.44 -0.67 -6.52
N ALA A 25 23.53 -1.35 -5.82
CA ALA A 25 22.09 -1.18 -5.98
C ALA A 25 21.62 0.26 -5.73
N ILE A 26 22.14 0.93 -4.69
CA ILE A 26 21.81 2.33 -4.38
C ILE A 26 22.37 3.26 -5.47
N THR A 27 23.60 2.99 -5.94
CA THR A 27 24.22 3.77 -7.03
C THR A 27 23.38 3.67 -8.29
N ASP A 28 22.99 2.48 -8.69
CA ASP A 28 22.14 2.24 -9.87
C ASP A 28 20.80 2.99 -9.78
N LEU A 29 20.18 3.03 -8.62
CA LEU A 29 18.98 3.82 -8.39
C LEU A 29 19.26 5.32 -8.53
N VAL A 30 20.31 5.84 -7.88
CA VAL A 30 20.62 7.28 -7.88
C VAL A 30 20.95 7.79 -9.28
N TYR A 31 21.65 7.00 -10.07
CA TYR A 31 22.00 7.35 -11.45
C TYR A 31 20.95 6.95 -12.50
N GLY A 32 19.85 6.36 -12.06
CA GLY A 32 18.73 5.98 -12.95
C GLY A 32 19.04 4.80 -13.88
N ILE A 33 20.08 4.00 -13.58
CA ILE A 33 20.38 2.77 -14.30
C ILE A 33 19.28 1.74 -14.05
N THR A 34 18.77 1.72 -12.81
CA THR A 34 17.63 0.88 -12.41
C THR A 34 16.50 1.76 -11.91
N ASN A 35 15.26 1.47 -12.34
CA ASN A 35 14.07 2.15 -11.88
C ASN A 35 13.62 1.55 -10.53
N PRO A 36 13.40 2.36 -9.47
CA PRO A 36 12.91 1.86 -8.20
C PRO A 36 11.50 1.26 -8.33
N SER A 37 11.30 0.12 -7.72
CA SER A 37 10.03 -0.61 -7.76
C SER A 37 9.61 -1.17 -6.40
N GLY A 38 10.41 -0.91 -5.36
CA GLY A 38 10.12 -1.35 -4.01
C GLY A 38 8.95 -0.57 -3.40
N LYS A 39 8.11 -1.26 -2.61
CA LYS A 39 7.06 -0.65 -1.81
C LYS A 39 7.35 -0.84 -0.33
N LEU A 40 6.96 0.13 0.49
CA LEU A 40 7.14 0.06 1.93
C LEU A 40 6.39 -1.13 2.53
N ALA A 41 7.08 -1.96 3.30
CA ALA A 41 6.51 -3.07 4.04
C ALA A 41 6.04 -2.67 5.46
N VAL A 42 6.15 -1.39 5.79
CA VAL A 42 5.68 -0.78 7.04
C VAL A 42 5.19 0.63 6.77
N SER A 43 4.28 1.12 7.63
CA SER A 43 3.90 2.54 7.61
C SER A 43 4.98 3.39 8.29
N ILE A 44 5.28 4.55 7.74
CA ILE A 44 6.22 5.52 8.33
C ILE A 44 5.42 6.61 9.05
N PRO A 45 5.60 6.79 10.36
CA PRO A 45 4.87 7.78 11.13
C PRO A 45 5.35 9.21 10.87
N TRP A 46 4.50 10.19 11.16
CA TRP A 46 4.87 11.60 11.20
C TRP A 46 5.87 11.92 12.33
N CYS A 47 5.70 11.26 13.47
CA CYS A 47 6.57 11.40 14.63
C CYS A 47 6.52 10.16 15.51
N VAL A 48 7.43 10.06 16.47
CA VAL A 48 7.51 8.92 17.41
C VAL A 48 6.21 8.72 18.19
N GLY A 49 5.51 9.80 18.55
CA GLY A 49 4.24 9.74 19.29
C GLY A 49 3.09 9.09 18.52
N GLN A 50 3.23 8.86 17.21
CA GLN A 50 2.25 8.15 16.39
C GLN A 50 2.43 6.63 16.39
N VAL A 51 3.52 6.10 16.94
CA VAL A 51 3.81 4.66 17.00
C VAL A 51 3.01 4.00 18.13
N PRO A 52 2.36 2.85 17.90
CA PRO A 52 2.33 2.07 16.66
C PRO A 52 1.34 2.64 15.63
N ILE A 53 1.73 2.62 14.35
CA ILE A 53 0.85 2.94 13.23
C ILE A 53 0.88 1.81 12.19
N SER A 54 -0.18 1.04 12.14
CA SER A 54 -0.28 -0.12 11.26
C SER A 54 -1.22 0.15 10.09
N TYR A 55 -0.95 -0.43 8.91
CA TYR A 55 -1.85 -0.34 7.76
C TYR A 55 -3.18 -1.04 7.98
N TRP A 56 -3.19 -2.07 8.82
CA TRP A 56 -4.37 -2.86 9.19
C TRP A 56 -4.98 -2.42 10.52
N ASP A 57 -4.83 -1.14 10.85
CA ASP A 57 -5.43 -0.53 12.04
C ASP A 57 -6.94 -0.77 12.09
N ILE A 58 -7.46 -0.95 13.30
CA ILE A 58 -8.87 -1.22 13.53
C ILE A 58 -9.70 0.07 13.54
N LYS A 59 -10.98 -0.06 13.16
CA LYS A 59 -11.93 1.07 13.26
C LYS A 59 -12.23 1.37 14.71
N THR A 60 -12.12 2.65 15.07
CA THR A 60 -12.59 3.15 16.38
C THR A 60 -14.06 3.55 16.30
N GLY A 61 -14.75 3.67 17.46
CA GLY A 61 -16.14 4.10 17.50
C GLY A 61 -16.39 5.56 17.08
N HIS A 62 -15.33 6.39 17.05
CA HIS A 62 -15.40 7.83 16.72
C HIS A 62 -14.41 8.16 15.59
N VAL A 63 -14.63 7.53 14.44
CA VAL A 63 -13.76 7.71 13.26
C VAL A 63 -13.82 9.16 12.77
N LEU A 64 -12.65 9.74 12.51
CA LEU A 64 -12.54 11.04 11.86
C LEU A 64 -12.94 10.91 10.38
N THR A 65 -13.89 11.70 9.94
CA THR A 65 -14.35 11.81 8.56
C THR A 65 -14.33 13.28 8.12
N ALA A 66 -14.50 13.53 6.83
CA ALA A 66 -14.59 14.90 6.32
C ALA A 66 -15.73 15.69 6.95
N ASP A 67 -16.85 15.01 7.30
CA ASP A 67 -18.05 15.64 7.82
C ASP A 67 -17.97 15.95 9.32
N ASN A 68 -16.98 15.43 10.05
CA ASN A 68 -16.86 15.59 11.50
C ASN A 68 -15.53 16.16 11.97
N LEU A 69 -14.81 16.87 11.09
CA LEU A 69 -13.48 17.44 11.37
C LEU A 69 -13.47 18.37 12.60
N GLU A 70 -14.55 19.07 12.87
CA GLU A 70 -14.68 20.00 14.00
C GLU A 70 -15.16 19.33 15.30
N ASN A 71 -15.61 18.08 15.22
CA ASN A 71 -16.11 17.35 16.38
C ASN A 71 -14.95 16.93 17.29
N ARG A 72 -14.90 17.53 18.48
CA ARG A 72 -13.86 17.26 19.49
C ARG A 72 -13.86 15.83 20.05
N PHE A 73 -14.92 15.07 19.83
CA PHE A 73 -15.03 13.68 20.29
C PHE A 73 -14.56 12.65 19.27
N THR A 74 -14.01 13.08 18.13
CA THR A 74 -13.39 12.16 17.16
C THR A 74 -12.03 11.67 17.64
N SER A 75 -11.69 10.42 17.29
CA SER A 75 -10.38 9.84 17.56
C SER A 75 -9.34 10.43 16.61
N ARG A 76 -8.57 11.41 17.10
CA ARG A 76 -7.56 12.10 16.27
C ARG A 76 -6.36 12.58 17.09
N TYR A 77 -5.24 12.73 16.41
CA TYR A 77 -4.12 13.53 16.92
C TYR A 77 -4.47 15.02 16.81
N MET A 78 -3.91 15.85 17.68
CA MET A 78 -4.19 17.30 17.70
C MET A 78 -3.25 18.08 16.78
N ASP A 79 -2.05 17.56 16.54
CA ASP A 79 -0.93 18.26 15.89
C ASP A 79 -0.41 17.57 14.62
N ILE A 80 -0.92 16.37 14.31
CA ILE A 80 -0.54 15.61 13.13
C ILE A 80 -1.77 14.91 12.53
N PRO A 81 -1.73 14.53 11.24
CA PRO A 81 -2.78 13.72 10.62
C PRO A 81 -2.89 12.33 11.25
N ASN A 82 -4.07 11.73 11.19
CA ASN A 82 -4.29 10.33 11.59
C ASN A 82 -3.65 9.33 10.62
N THR A 83 -3.40 9.75 9.38
CA THR A 83 -2.71 8.95 8.37
C THR A 83 -1.19 8.96 8.60
N PRO A 84 -0.46 7.92 8.21
CA PRO A 84 1.00 7.94 8.29
C PRO A 84 1.60 8.97 7.31
N LEU A 85 2.87 9.34 7.51
CA LEU A 85 3.64 10.15 6.57
C LEU A 85 3.79 9.42 5.23
N TYR A 86 4.17 8.14 5.28
CA TYR A 86 4.15 7.23 4.14
C TYR A 86 3.45 5.93 4.55
N PRO A 87 2.37 5.54 3.86
CA PRO A 87 1.65 4.33 4.21
C PRO A 87 2.39 3.06 3.77
N PHE A 88 2.05 1.94 4.38
CA PHE A 88 2.37 0.61 3.87
C PHE A 88 1.97 0.50 2.40
N GLY A 89 2.81 -0.13 1.59
CA GLY A 89 2.59 -0.29 0.16
C GLY A 89 2.96 0.93 -0.68
N PHE A 90 3.36 2.06 -0.06
CA PHE A 90 3.80 3.25 -0.78
C PHE A 90 5.20 3.07 -1.38
N GLY A 91 5.41 3.61 -2.58
CA GLY A 91 6.70 3.70 -3.24
C GLY A 91 6.54 4.33 -4.61
N LEU A 92 7.45 5.23 -4.96
CA LEU A 92 7.46 5.94 -6.23
C LEU A 92 8.38 5.24 -7.23
N SER A 93 8.21 5.57 -8.50
CA SER A 93 8.99 5.08 -9.64
C SER A 93 9.50 6.28 -10.43
N TYR A 94 10.46 6.07 -11.35
CA TYR A 94 10.87 7.06 -12.34
C TYR A 94 9.96 7.10 -13.56
N THR A 95 8.92 6.26 -13.57
CA THR A 95 7.85 6.25 -14.58
C THR A 95 6.49 6.27 -13.88
N GLU A 96 5.42 6.43 -14.65
CA GLU A 96 4.06 6.44 -14.15
C GLU A 96 3.31 5.17 -14.57
N PHE A 97 2.50 4.65 -13.67
CA PHE A 97 1.67 3.49 -13.93
C PHE A 97 0.20 3.84 -13.71
N ASP A 98 -0.66 3.31 -14.57
CA ASP A 98 -2.10 3.37 -14.43
C ASP A 98 -2.68 1.98 -14.19
N ILE A 99 -3.60 1.87 -13.25
CA ILE A 99 -4.36 0.65 -12.96
C ILE A 99 -5.82 0.92 -13.32
N SER A 100 -6.31 0.21 -14.31
CA SER A 100 -7.64 0.39 -14.87
C SER A 100 -8.41 -0.92 -15.00
N ASP A 101 -9.67 -0.82 -15.40
CA ASP A 101 -10.56 -1.94 -15.71
C ASP A 101 -10.62 -2.98 -14.55
N VAL A 102 -10.74 -2.48 -13.33
CA VAL A 102 -10.81 -3.35 -12.14
C VAL A 102 -12.17 -4.06 -12.09
N GLU A 103 -12.13 -5.38 -12.17
CA GLU A 103 -13.31 -6.24 -12.09
C GLU A 103 -13.16 -7.23 -10.94
N VAL A 104 -14.26 -7.45 -10.20
CA VAL A 104 -14.33 -8.47 -9.15
C VAL A 104 -15.55 -9.35 -9.41
N ARG A 105 -15.32 -10.65 -9.51
CA ARG A 105 -16.39 -11.62 -9.75
C ARG A 105 -16.18 -12.91 -8.99
N MET A 106 -17.27 -13.63 -8.72
CA MET A 106 -17.19 -15.00 -8.22
C MET A 106 -17.03 -15.93 -9.41
N GLY A 107 -15.94 -16.71 -9.44
CA GLY A 107 -15.71 -17.73 -10.46
C GLY A 107 -16.63 -18.96 -10.30
N GLN A 108 -16.74 -19.76 -11.34
CA GLN A 108 -17.48 -21.05 -11.30
C GLN A 108 -16.84 -22.04 -10.30
N ASP A 109 -15.56 -21.90 -10.06
CA ASP A 109 -14.76 -22.64 -9.07
C ASP A 109 -14.95 -22.15 -7.63
N LYS A 110 -15.90 -21.23 -7.41
CA LYS A 110 -16.21 -20.58 -6.12
C LYS A 110 -15.07 -19.73 -5.55
N ARG A 111 -14.03 -19.40 -6.31
CA ARG A 111 -13.01 -18.43 -5.93
C ARG A 111 -13.41 -17.02 -6.33
N VAL A 112 -12.97 -16.05 -5.56
CA VAL A 112 -13.06 -14.64 -5.95
C VAL A 112 -11.98 -14.38 -6.99
N HIS A 113 -12.37 -13.94 -8.18
CA HIS A 113 -11.48 -13.53 -9.24
C HIS A 113 -11.45 -12.01 -9.30
N VAL A 114 -10.26 -11.45 -9.15
CA VAL A 114 -10.00 -10.02 -9.28
C VAL A 114 -9.11 -9.82 -10.49
N HIS A 115 -9.59 -9.04 -11.45
CA HIS A 115 -8.88 -8.68 -12.67
C HIS A 115 -8.59 -7.19 -12.70
N CYS A 116 -7.45 -6.79 -13.23
CA CYS A 116 -7.16 -5.41 -13.60
C CYS A 116 -6.14 -5.34 -14.73
N ASN A 117 -6.10 -4.18 -15.39
CA ASN A 117 -5.07 -3.82 -16.34
C ASN A 117 -4.05 -2.90 -15.67
N VAL A 118 -2.78 -3.12 -15.95
CA VAL A 118 -1.68 -2.23 -15.53
C VAL A 118 -0.96 -1.74 -16.77
N SER A 119 -0.82 -0.44 -16.92
CA SER A 119 -0.10 0.19 -18.03
C SER A 119 0.99 1.12 -17.53
N ASN A 120 2.13 1.12 -18.22
CA ASN A 120 3.17 2.10 -18.04
C ASN A 120 2.86 3.31 -18.93
N THR A 121 2.44 4.41 -18.34
CA THR A 121 2.07 5.63 -19.05
C THR A 121 3.22 6.62 -19.19
N GLY A 122 4.37 6.33 -18.58
CA GLY A 122 5.57 7.15 -18.69
C GLY A 122 6.54 6.66 -19.75
N ASN A 123 7.76 7.22 -19.73
CA ASN A 123 8.76 7.04 -20.79
C ASN A 123 9.93 6.13 -20.40
N VAL A 124 9.91 5.56 -19.20
CA VAL A 124 10.98 4.70 -18.66
C VAL A 124 10.40 3.33 -18.33
N ALA A 125 11.12 2.27 -18.70
CA ALA A 125 10.76 0.92 -18.29
C ALA A 125 10.81 0.78 -16.76
N GLY A 126 9.90 0.02 -16.19
CA GLY A 126 9.85 -0.14 -14.75
C GLY A 126 8.92 -1.25 -14.31
N ALA A 127 8.86 -1.48 -13.01
CA ALA A 127 7.95 -2.44 -12.42
C ALA A 127 7.04 -1.78 -11.39
N GLU A 128 5.76 -2.17 -11.44
CA GLU A 128 4.77 -1.79 -10.42
C GLU A 128 4.38 -3.02 -9.58
N VAL A 129 4.06 -2.79 -8.31
CA VAL A 129 3.53 -3.82 -7.42
C VAL A 129 2.04 -3.58 -7.22
N VAL A 130 1.25 -4.34 -7.95
CA VAL A 130 -0.21 -4.35 -7.79
C VAL A 130 -0.56 -5.03 -6.49
N GLN A 131 -1.34 -4.34 -5.64
CA GLN A 131 -1.69 -4.81 -4.30
C GLN A 131 -3.21 -4.93 -4.22
N CYS A 132 -3.71 -6.10 -3.83
CA CYS A 132 -5.12 -6.37 -3.63
C CYS A 132 -5.43 -6.43 -2.14
N TYR A 133 -6.32 -5.57 -1.70
CA TYR A 133 -6.78 -5.49 -0.32
C TYR A 133 -8.26 -5.81 -0.24
N TYR A 134 -8.69 -6.34 0.90
CA TYR A 134 -10.10 -6.48 1.22
C TYR A 134 -10.44 -5.80 2.54
N GLU A 135 -11.69 -5.47 2.72
CA GLU A 135 -12.28 -4.95 3.95
C GLU A 135 -13.48 -5.82 4.35
N THR A 136 -13.56 -6.17 5.63
CA THR A 136 -14.74 -6.83 6.19
C THR A 136 -15.71 -5.76 6.71
N LEU A 137 -16.82 -5.55 5.98
CA LEU A 137 -17.80 -4.51 6.32
C LEU A 137 -18.62 -4.88 7.57
N HIS A 138 -18.96 -6.17 7.70
CA HIS A 138 -19.74 -6.70 8.81
C HIS A 138 -19.04 -7.92 9.39
N ALA A 139 -18.72 -7.88 10.67
CA ALA A 139 -18.07 -8.96 11.40
C ALA A 139 -18.61 -9.06 12.83
N SER A 140 -18.57 -10.26 13.41
CA SER A 140 -18.94 -10.51 14.80
C SER A 140 -17.92 -10.00 15.81
N VAL A 141 -16.70 -9.68 15.34
CA VAL A 141 -15.58 -9.13 16.11
C VAL A 141 -14.97 -7.94 15.37
N VAL A 142 -14.21 -7.12 16.08
CA VAL A 142 -13.52 -5.98 15.46
C VAL A 142 -12.48 -6.48 14.47
N ARG A 143 -12.55 -5.96 13.25
CA ARG A 143 -11.65 -6.32 12.15
C ARG A 143 -10.81 -5.13 11.69
N PRO A 144 -9.64 -5.38 11.08
CA PRO A 144 -8.84 -4.34 10.45
C PRO A 144 -9.62 -3.56 9.39
N LYS A 145 -9.22 -2.30 9.18
CA LYS A 145 -9.79 -1.45 8.13
C LYS A 145 -9.56 -2.00 6.73
N LYS A 146 -8.42 -2.65 6.52
CA LYS A 146 -8.06 -3.34 5.27
C LYS A 146 -6.98 -4.38 5.54
N GLU A 147 -6.98 -5.44 4.77
CA GLU A 147 -5.99 -6.53 4.85
C GLU A 147 -5.46 -6.85 3.46
N LEU A 148 -4.15 -6.94 3.31
CA LEU A 148 -3.51 -7.32 2.05
C LEU A 148 -3.70 -8.81 1.83
N VAL A 149 -4.36 -9.20 0.73
CA VAL A 149 -4.63 -10.61 0.42
C VAL A 149 -3.78 -11.12 -0.73
N ARG A 150 -3.44 -10.27 -1.70
CA ARG A 150 -2.56 -10.62 -2.84
C ARG A 150 -1.71 -9.43 -3.24
N PHE A 151 -0.56 -9.72 -3.82
CA PHE A 151 0.21 -8.74 -4.56
C PHE A 151 0.98 -9.43 -5.69
N GLN A 152 1.27 -8.66 -6.74
CA GLN A 152 2.08 -9.12 -7.87
C GLN A 152 2.93 -7.98 -8.40
N LYS A 153 4.20 -8.25 -8.60
CA LYS A 153 5.12 -7.32 -9.26
C LYS A 153 5.09 -7.57 -10.76
N VAL A 154 4.83 -6.53 -11.53
CA VAL A 154 4.72 -6.57 -13.00
C VAL A 154 5.72 -5.60 -13.59
N PHE A 155 6.59 -6.09 -14.47
CA PHE A 155 7.50 -5.27 -15.25
C PHE A 155 6.83 -4.84 -16.56
N LEU A 156 6.99 -3.58 -16.94
CA LEU A 156 6.37 -2.96 -18.13
C LEU A 156 7.35 -2.04 -18.83
N ASP A 157 7.47 -2.21 -20.12
CA ASP A 157 8.13 -1.26 -20.99
C ASP A 157 7.29 0.01 -21.18
N PRO A 158 7.85 1.14 -21.64
CA PRO A 158 7.08 2.35 -21.92
C PRO A 158 5.92 2.07 -22.88
N GLY A 159 4.69 2.46 -22.48
CA GLY A 159 3.48 2.22 -23.26
C GLY A 159 2.95 0.77 -23.21
N GLU A 160 3.64 -0.15 -22.54
CA GLU A 160 3.16 -1.52 -22.38
C GLU A 160 1.99 -1.61 -21.41
N LYS A 161 1.06 -2.54 -21.71
CA LYS A 161 -0.09 -2.89 -20.86
C LYS A 161 -0.12 -4.39 -20.60
N LYS A 162 -0.32 -4.79 -19.35
CA LYS A 162 -0.45 -6.19 -18.92
C LYS A 162 -1.68 -6.39 -18.05
N ASN A 163 -2.25 -7.58 -18.15
CA ASN A 163 -3.33 -8.02 -17.28
C ASN A 163 -2.76 -8.62 -16.00
N VAL A 164 -3.42 -8.37 -14.89
CA VAL A 164 -3.14 -8.97 -13.59
C VAL A 164 -4.41 -9.62 -13.07
N ASP A 165 -4.31 -10.89 -12.72
CA ASP A 165 -5.42 -11.70 -12.25
C ASP A 165 -5.07 -12.32 -10.89
N PHE A 166 -5.94 -12.13 -9.91
CA PHE A 166 -5.84 -12.78 -8.61
C PHE A 166 -7.01 -13.73 -8.40
N TYR A 167 -6.71 -14.90 -7.89
CA TYR A 167 -7.69 -15.91 -7.49
C TYR A 167 -7.58 -16.12 -5.99
N ILE A 168 -8.65 -15.85 -5.25
CA ILE A 168 -8.68 -15.86 -3.80
C ILE A 168 -9.71 -16.88 -3.33
N ASP A 169 -9.30 -17.86 -2.53
CA ASP A 169 -10.24 -18.78 -1.91
C ASP A 169 -11.04 -18.00 -0.84
N PRO A 170 -12.38 -18.08 -0.81
CA PRO A 170 -13.19 -17.45 0.22
C PRO A 170 -12.78 -17.80 1.65
N LYS A 171 -12.16 -18.96 1.87
CA LYS A 171 -11.62 -19.36 3.19
C LYS A 171 -10.52 -18.41 3.67
N GLU A 172 -9.82 -17.72 2.78
CA GLU A 172 -8.78 -16.76 3.15
C GLU A 172 -9.35 -15.49 3.81
N PHE A 173 -10.65 -15.24 3.66
CA PHE A 173 -11.37 -14.17 4.36
C PHE A 173 -11.91 -14.60 5.72
N SER A 174 -11.74 -15.87 6.10
CA SER A 174 -12.24 -16.40 7.38
C SER A 174 -11.42 -15.85 8.55
N TYR A 175 -12.05 -15.71 9.68
CA TYR A 175 -11.44 -15.28 10.94
C TYR A 175 -12.05 -16.05 12.12
N TYR A 176 -11.31 -16.10 13.20
CA TYR A 176 -11.80 -16.68 14.45
C TYR A 176 -12.71 -15.69 15.17
N ASP A 177 -13.89 -16.12 15.55
CA ASP A 177 -14.80 -15.37 16.39
C ASP A 177 -14.64 -15.77 17.88
N LYS A 178 -15.47 -15.21 18.75
CA LYS A 178 -15.43 -15.49 20.19
C LYS A 178 -15.84 -16.92 20.56
N ASN A 179 -16.39 -17.71 19.66
CA ASN A 179 -16.84 -19.08 19.89
C ASN A 179 -15.86 -20.13 19.32
N MET A 180 -14.84 -19.70 18.59
CA MET A 180 -13.79 -20.50 17.92
C MET A 180 -14.29 -21.73 17.20
#